data_fe233acd596c90abb641954c6edff683
#
_entry.id   fe233acd596c90abb641954c6edff683
#
_cell.length_a   1.000
_cell.length_b   1.000
_cell.length_c   1.000
_cell.angle_alpha   90.00
_cell.angle_beta   90.00
_cell.angle_gamma   90.00
#
_symmetry.space_group_name_H-M   'P 1'
#
loop_
_entity.id
_entity.type
_entity.pdbx_description
1 polymer ?
#
loop_
_entity_poly.entity_id
_entity_poly.type
_entity_poly.pdbx_seq_one_letter_code
_entity_poly.pdbx_strand_id
1 'polypeptide(L)'
;MNTNIQPHTSRLLLTASLVAFTSFAAFPARAADVTLTVTAVAKKGSPPPIKKEDVQVFEGKERVQVTDWRHGENLYLAILIDDSIDSEAASQWNDLKAFIAEQPQNTYVAVAYARNGAAMVAQDFTQDHALAAKALRIPLGNLGAFSSPYLAVQDWLKRWPSSAGDHRSSLILISSGIDYFRGGFDPLDPDLDSTIERAQKENVNIWTIYYPGGGHVSRGYFRVFNAQANLSKLSEETGAESYYLSFDRPVTLRPYFDEIQQHLNNQYLLTFAGRSGGKKGKFERVRVTTEIPNVEFLTPSEVFLPPSQ
;
A
#
# COMPACT_ATOMS: atom_id res chain seq x y z
N MET A 1 55.83 29.95 -87.43
CA MET A 1 54.54 30.29 -86.84
C MET A 1 54.36 29.49 -85.55
N ASN A 2 54.67 30.11 -84.42
CA ASN A 2 54.69 29.50 -83.12
C ASN A 2 53.29 29.64 -82.47
N THR A 3 52.69 28.57 -82.06
CA THR A 3 51.53 28.58 -81.21
C THR A 3 51.89 27.94 -79.87
N ASN A 4 51.99 28.79 -78.83
CA ASN A 4 52.20 28.45 -77.46
C ASN A 4 50.91 27.89 -76.90
N ILE A 5 50.99 26.69 -76.32
CA ILE A 5 49.93 26.09 -75.50
C ILE A 5 50.37 26.09 -74.05
N GLN A 6 49.67 26.86 -73.21
CA GLN A 6 49.88 26.81 -71.72
C GLN A 6 49.00 25.71 -71.09
N PRO A 7 49.49 24.98 -70.07
CA PRO A 7 48.70 24.01 -69.39
C PRO A 7 47.94 24.65 -68.20
N HIS A 8 46.62 24.40 -68.16
CA HIS A 8 45.76 24.72 -67.04
C HIS A 8 45.98 23.71 -65.88
N THR A 9 46.56 24.16 -64.79
CA THR A 9 46.60 23.40 -63.56
C THR A 9 45.33 23.57 -62.77
N SER A 10 44.43 22.54 -62.73
CA SER A 10 43.25 22.48 -61.92
C SER A 10 43.68 22.11 -60.45
N ARG A 11 43.51 23.03 -59.54
CA ARG A 11 43.68 22.77 -58.10
C ARG A 11 42.41 22.15 -57.56
N LEU A 12 42.39 20.86 -57.26
CA LEU A 12 41.37 20.20 -56.44
C LEU A 12 41.48 20.68 -54.99
N LEU A 13 40.53 21.42 -54.52
CA LEU A 13 40.31 21.72 -53.10
C LEU A 13 39.56 20.55 -52.45
N LEU A 14 40.32 19.75 -51.66
CA LEU A 14 39.75 18.73 -50.81
C LEU A 14 39.17 19.44 -49.56
N THR A 15 37.87 19.59 -49.47
CA THR A 15 37.17 19.99 -48.24
C THR A 15 36.99 18.78 -47.37
N ALA A 16 37.84 18.66 -46.33
CA ALA A 16 37.67 17.67 -45.27
C ALA A 16 36.50 18.10 -44.35
N SER A 17 35.34 17.47 -44.49
CA SER A 17 34.23 17.65 -43.57
C SER A 17 34.50 16.88 -42.25
N LEU A 18 34.87 17.62 -41.20
CA LEU A 18 35.00 17.10 -39.87
C LEU A 18 33.62 16.83 -39.25
N VAL A 19 33.13 15.59 -39.31
CA VAL A 19 31.92 15.17 -38.61
C VAL A 19 32.27 15.03 -37.13
N ALA A 20 31.90 16.03 -36.33
CA ALA A 20 32.02 15.95 -34.87
C ALA A 20 30.90 14.99 -34.37
N PHE A 21 31.29 13.77 -34.03
CA PHE A 21 30.44 12.85 -33.24
C PHE A 21 30.32 13.43 -31.82
N THR A 22 29.25 14.17 -31.54
CA THR A 22 28.85 14.47 -30.17
C THR A 22 28.30 13.21 -29.56
N SER A 23 29.16 12.47 -28.84
CA SER A 23 28.74 11.39 -27.95
C SER A 23 27.84 12.01 -26.87
N PHE A 24 26.53 11.91 -27.02
CA PHE A 24 25.62 12.12 -25.91
C PHE A 24 25.93 11.03 -24.88
N ALA A 25 26.74 11.37 -23.89
CA ALA A 25 26.83 10.57 -22.67
C ALA A 25 25.42 10.56 -22.07
N ALA A 26 24.66 9.47 -22.28
CA ALA A 26 23.46 9.21 -21.53
C ALA A 26 23.91 9.09 -20.06
N PHE A 27 23.71 10.15 -19.28
CA PHE A 27 23.85 10.04 -17.82
C PHE A 27 22.88 8.94 -17.40
N PRO A 28 23.35 7.88 -16.72
CA PRO A 28 22.45 6.89 -16.18
C PRO A 28 21.48 7.65 -15.25
N ALA A 29 20.19 7.56 -15.54
CA ALA A 29 19.17 8.10 -14.65
C ALA A 29 19.48 7.55 -13.25
N ARG A 30 19.76 8.43 -12.31
CA ARG A 30 20.17 8.04 -10.95
C ARG A 30 19.00 7.22 -10.38
N ALA A 31 19.27 5.97 -10.05
CA ALA A 31 18.31 5.10 -9.39
C ALA A 31 17.87 5.78 -8.08
N ALA A 32 16.58 5.88 -7.86
CA ALA A 32 16.04 6.35 -6.59
C ALA A 32 15.82 5.12 -5.71
N ASP A 33 16.26 5.17 -4.46
CA ASP A 33 15.92 4.13 -3.50
C ASP A 33 14.42 4.20 -3.21
N VAL A 34 13.76 3.06 -3.39
CA VAL A 34 12.32 2.88 -3.13
C VAL A 34 12.17 1.86 -2.01
N THR A 35 11.49 2.25 -0.95
CA THR A 35 11.23 1.37 0.19
C THR A 35 9.75 1.01 0.25
N LEU A 36 9.46 -0.26 0.49
CA LEU A 36 8.09 -0.77 0.69
C LEU A 36 8.04 -1.81 1.81
N THR A 37 6.85 -1.93 2.42
CA THR A 37 6.54 -2.97 3.38
C THR A 37 6.10 -4.23 2.63
N VAL A 38 6.77 -5.35 2.91
CA VAL A 38 6.50 -6.66 2.31
C VAL A 38 6.14 -7.64 3.41
N THR A 39 5.05 -8.39 3.24
CA THR A 39 4.67 -9.44 4.17
C THR A 39 5.01 -10.81 3.60
N ALA A 40 5.81 -11.59 4.31
CA ALA A 40 6.10 -12.96 3.93
C ALA A 40 4.99 -13.89 4.44
N VAL A 41 4.46 -14.75 3.57
CA VAL A 41 3.40 -15.71 3.87
C VAL A 41 3.86 -17.12 3.49
N ALA A 42 3.66 -18.07 4.38
CA ALA A 42 3.91 -19.48 4.09
C ALA A 42 2.58 -20.21 3.88
N LYS A 43 2.54 -21.18 2.97
CA LYS A 43 1.35 -22.02 2.75
C LYS A 43 0.91 -22.80 3.98
N LYS A 44 1.82 -23.02 4.93
CA LYS A 44 1.53 -23.66 6.23
C LYS A 44 2.48 -23.11 7.29
N GLY A 45 1.91 -22.67 8.42
CA GLY A 45 2.67 -22.16 9.55
C GLY A 45 3.35 -20.82 9.27
N SER A 46 4.40 -20.50 9.99
CA SER A 46 5.17 -19.27 9.78
C SER A 46 6.26 -19.48 8.73
N PRO A 47 6.56 -18.47 7.91
CA PRO A 47 7.67 -18.54 6.97
C PRO A 47 9.01 -18.66 7.73
N PRO A 48 10.01 -19.35 7.14
CA PRO A 48 11.36 -19.36 7.71
C PRO A 48 11.98 -17.95 7.63
N PRO A 49 13.05 -17.69 8.39
CA PRO A 49 13.80 -16.44 8.26
C PRO A 49 14.29 -16.23 6.81
N ILE A 50 13.95 -15.09 6.23
CA ILE A 50 14.25 -14.75 4.84
C ILE A 50 15.43 -13.78 4.84
N LYS A 51 16.46 -14.10 4.05
CA LYS A 51 17.63 -13.25 3.87
C LYS A 51 17.48 -12.39 2.61
N LYS A 52 18.26 -11.33 2.54
CA LYS A 52 18.29 -10.41 1.38
C LYS A 52 18.57 -11.16 0.06
N GLU A 53 19.43 -12.16 0.09
CA GLU A 53 19.83 -12.96 -1.07
C GLU A 53 18.68 -13.80 -1.62
N ASP A 54 17.70 -14.14 -0.77
CA ASP A 54 16.53 -14.94 -1.13
C ASP A 54 15.45 -14.09 -1.84
N VAL A 55 15.62 -12.76 -1.87
CA VAL A 55 14.61 -11.82 -2.39
C VAL A 55 14.99 -11.33 -3.79
N GLN A 56 14.05 -11.43 -4.70
CA GLN A 56 14.19 -10.93 -6.06
C GLN A 56 13.09 -9.90 -6.35
N VAL A 57 13.49 -8.75 -6.90
CA VAL A 57 12.59 -7.65 -7.26
C VAL A 57 12.65 -7.42 -8.76
N PHE A 58 11.47 -7.29 -9.37
CA PHE A 58 11.31 -7.02 -10.79
C PHE A 58 10.46 -5.76 -10.97
N GLU A 59 11.00 -4.77 -11.66
CA GLU A 59 10.29 -3.60 -12.15
C GLU A 59 9.90 -3.84 -13.61
N GLY A 60 8.62 -4.14 -13.83
CA GLY A 60 8.16 -4.67 -15.12
C GLY A 60 8.79 -6.03 -15.42
N LYS A 61 9.65 -6.11 -16.44
CA LYS A 61 10.37 -7.36 -16.83
C LYS A 61 11.82 -7.39 -16.37
N GLU A 62 12.35 -6.30 -15.83
CA GLU A 62 13.76 -6.20 -15.49
C GLU A 62 13.96 -6.45 -13.99
N ARG A 63 14.96 -7.27 -13.66
CA ARG A 63 15.40 -7.47 -12.29
C ARG A 63 16.15 -6.23 -11.80
N VAL A 64 15.73 -5.69 -10.65
CA VAL A 64 16.37 -4.55 -9.99
C VAL A 64 17.13 -5.00 -8.74
N GLN A 65 18.13 -4.21 -8.33
CA GLN A 65 18.96 -4.57 -7.20
C GLN A 65 18.24 -4.27 -5.89
N VAL A 66 18.13 -5.28 -5.00
CA VAL A 66 17.74 -5.09 -3.60
C VAL A 66 18.92 -4.44 -2.88
N THR A 67 18.72 -3.22 -2.37
CA THR A 67 19.74 -2.47 -1.62
C THR A 67 19.67 -2.78 -0.14
N ASP A 68 18.45 -2.94 0.42
CA ASP A 68 18.24 -3.24 1.83
C ASP A 68 17.07 -4.21 2.08
N TRP A 69 17.14 -5.00 3.15
CA TRP A 69 16.11 -5.94 3.60
C TRP A 69 16.18 -6.07 5.12
N ARG A 70 15.19 -5.49 5.80
CA ARG A 70 15.18 -5.39 7.26
C ARG A 70 13.92 -6.01 7.87
N HIS A 71 14.06 -6.56 9.05
CA HIS A 71 12.99 -7.17 9.82
C HIS A 71 12.99 -6.63 11.25
N GLY A 72 11.80 -6.51 11.86
CA GLY A 72 11.67 -6.08 13.25
C GLY A 72 11.71 -4.56 13.46
N GLU A 73 11.66 -3.78 12.40
CA GLU A 73 11.56 -2.32 12.47
C GLU A 73 10.25 -1.88 13.18
N ASN A 74 10.23 -0.64 13.67
CA ASN A 74 9.02 -0.08 14.27
C ASN A 74 7.81 -0.23 13.35
N LEU A 75 6.65 -0.45 13.93
CA LEU A 75 5.38 -0.55 13.22
C LEU A 75 4.45 0.60 13.64
N TYR A 76 3.95 1.36 12.69
CA TYR A 76 2.81 2.24 12.87
C TYR A 76 1.55 1.49 12.43
N LEU A 77 0.68 1.18 13.41
CA LEU A 77 -0.54 0.40 13.22
C LEU A 77 -1.75 1.26 13.54
N ALA A 78 -2.49 1.67 12.51
CA ALA A 78 -3.76 2.35 12.71
C ALA A 78 -4.93 1.36 12.69
N ILE A 79 -5.91 1.56 13.58
CA ILE A 79 -7.18 0.83 13.60
C ILE A 79 -8.27 1.84 13.29
N LEU A 80 -8.87 1.71 12.11
CA LEU A 80 -9.95 2.57 11.64
C LEU A 80 -11.26 1.78 11.64
N ILE A 81 -12.19 2.18 12.47
CA ILE A 81 -13.49 1.53 12.66
C ILE A 81 -14.55 2.38 11.96
N ASP A 82 -15.29 1.80 11.05
CA ASP A 82 -16.39 2.48 10.38
C ASP A 82 -17.58 2.66 11.34
N ASP A 83 -17.96 3.89 11.61
CA ASP A 83 -19.11 4.23 12.49
C ASP A 83 -20.47 3.79 11.91
N SER A 84 -20.52 3.41 10.63
CA SER A 84 -21.72 2.90 9.97
C SER A 84 -21.99 1.41 10.19
N ILE A 85 -21.01 0.64 10.71
CA ILE A 85 -21.22 -0.78 11.00
C ILE A 85 -22.22 -0.97 12.15
N ASP A 86 -22.81 -2.16 12.21
CA ASP A 86 -23.74 -2.51 13.28
C ASP A 86 -23.07 -2.35 14.65
N SER A 87 -23.75 -1.67 15.57
CA SER A 87 -23.26 -1.40 16.93
C SER A 87 -22.97 -2.68 17.74
N GLU A 88 -23.56 -3.83 17.37
CA GLU A 88 -23.25 -5.12 17.96
C GLU A 88 -21.78 -5.54 17.75
N ALA A 89 -21.05 -4.93 16.81
CA ALA A 89 -19.62 -5.12 16.67
C ALA A 89 -18.86 -4.89 17.99
N ALA A 90 -19.35 -3.98 18.83
CA ALA A 90 -18.76 -3.70 20.14
C ALA A 90 -18.76 -4.90 21.10
N SER A 91 -19.63 -5.89 20.90
CA SER A 91 -19.61 -7.13 21.70
C SER A 91 -18.30 -7.91 21.54
N GLN A 92 -17.58 -7.64 20.43
CA GLN A 92 -16.29 -8.29 20.08
C GLN A 92 -15.07 -7.43 20.38
N TRP A 93 -15.25 -6.26 21.02
CA TRP A 93 -14.13 -5.39 21.36
C TRP A 93 -13.15 -6.00 22.36
N ASN A 94 -13.52 -7.07 23.06
CA ASN A 94 -12.56 -7.82 23.90
C ASN A 94 -11.48 -8.47 23.05
N ASP A 95 -11.82 -9.00 21.85
CA ASP A 95 -10.85 -9.55 20.90
C ASP A 95 -9.91 -8.46 20.38
N LEU A 96 -10.46 -7.29 20.00
CA LEU A 96 -9.68 -6.15 19.55
C LEU A 96 -8.80 -5.56 20.64
N LYS A 97 -9.29 -5.48 21.90
CA LYS A 97 -8.48 -5.03 23.04
C LYS A 97 -7.33 -5.98 23.33
N ALA A 98 -7.57 -7.30 23.25
CA ALA A 98 -6.53 -8.30 23.41
C ALA A 98 -5.47 -8.16 22.30
N PHE A 99 -5.89 -8.03 21.05
CA PHE A 99 -4.99 -7.81 19.92
C PHE A 99 -4.12 -6.55 20.12
N ILE A 100 -4.70 -5.43 20.56
CA ILE A 100 -3.95 -4.19 20.85
C ILE A 100 -2.95 -4.41 21.98
N ALA A 101 -3.37 -5.09 23.07
CA ALA A 101 -2.52 -5.33 24.23
C ALA A 101 -1.35 -6.29 23.96
N GLU A 102 -1.52 -7.21 23.00
CA GLU A 102 -0.53 -8.20 22.59
C GLU A 102 0.51 -7.63 21.60
N GLN A 103 0.36 -6.36 21.14
CA GLN A 103 1.31 -5.76 20.22
C GLN A 103 2.71 -5.62 20.85
N PRO A 104 3.79 -5.87 20.07
CA PRO A 104 5.16 -5.64 20.54
C PRO A 104 5.41 -4.17 20.92
N GLN A 105 6.35 -3.93 21.83
CA GLN A 105 6.69 -2.59 22.32
C GLN A 105 7.14 -1.61 21.23
N ASN A 106 7.65 -2.11 20.11
CA ASN A 106 8.02 -1.29 18.94
C ASN A 106 6.84 -1.01 18.00
N THR A 107 5.59 -1.27 18.44
CA THR A 107 4.37 -0.93 17.70
C THR A 107 3.73 0.32 18.28
N TYR A 108 3.50 1.31 17.42
CA TYR A 108 2.73 2.51 17.73
C TYR A 108 1.30 2.28 17.23
N VAL A 109 0.33 2.25 18.15
CA VAL A 109 -1.08 1.98 17.83
C VAL A 109 -1.88 3.28 17.85
N ALA A 110 -2.68 3.51 16.81
CA ALA A 110 -3.67 4.57 16.77
C ALA A 110 -5.08 4.00 16.60
N VAL A 111 -6.10 4.69 17.13
CA VAL A 111 -7.52 4.32 16.99
C VAL A 111 -8.30 5.51 16.45
N ALA A 112 -9.05 5.29 15.39
CA ALA A 112 -9.91 6.30 14.80
C ALA A 112 -11.25 5.69 14.33
N TYR A 113 -12.23 6.55 14.08
CA TYR A 113 -13.55 6.17 13.59
C TYR A 113 -13.84 6.87 12.26
N ALA A 114 -14.20 6.10 11.24
CA ALA A 114 -14.62 6.65 9.96
C ALA A 114 -16.05 7.18 10.07
N ARG A 115 -16.25 8.47 9.84
CA ARG A 115 -17.55 9.12 9.89
C ARG A 115 -17.68 10.20 8.83
N ASN A 116 -18.71 10.15 8.01
CA ASN A 116 -18.95 11.14 6.95
C ASN A 116 -17.73 11.39 6.05
N GLY A 117 -17.01 10.35 5.68
CA GLY A 117 -15.82 10.46 4.82
C GLY A 117 -14.57 11.07 5.50
N ALA A 118 -14.58 11.22 6.82
CA ALA A 118 -13.45 11.72 7.60
C ALA A 118 -13.03 10.71 8.69
N ALA A 119 -11.77 10.75 9.07
CA ALA A 119 -11.23 9.97 10.17
C ALA A 119 -11.26 10.79 11.47
N MET A 120 -12.12 10.39 12.39
CA MET A 120 -12.25 10.97 13.73
C MET A 120 -11.29 10.28 14.68
N VAL A 121 -10.16 10.92 14.97
CA VAL A 121 -9.11 10.37 15.84
C VAL A 121 -9.62 10.25 17.27
N ALA A 122 -9.64 9.04 17.82
CA ALA A 122 -9.94 8.76 19.22
C ALA A 122 -8.65 8.68 20.05
N GLN A 123 -7.59 8.09 19.48
CA GLN A 123 -6.24 8.03 20.04
C GLN A 123 -5.24 8.09 18.90
N ASP A 124 -4.32 9.03 18.94
CA ASP A 124 -3.20 9.10 18.01
C ASP A 124 -2.14 8.04 18.34
N PHE A 125 -1.18 7.85 17.45
CA PHE A 125 -0.14 6.84 17.59
C PHE A 125 0.56 6.88 18.95
N THR A 126 0.52 5.77 19.67
CA THR A 126 1.11 5.61 21.01
C THR A 126 1.65 4.21 21.22
N GLN A 127 2.73 4.09 21.99
CA GLN A 127 3.22 2.80 22.50
C GLN A 127 2.51 2.38 23.80
N ASP A 128 1.70 3.26 24.40
CA ASP A 128 0.80 2.89 25.49
C ASP A 128 -0.43 2.17 24.93
N HIS A 129 -0.30 0.85 24.76
CA HIS A 129 -1.35 0.01 24.21
C HIS A 129 -2.61 -0.01 25.08
N ALA A 130 -2.48 0.19 26.40
CA ALA A 130 -3.63 0.29 27.28
C ALA A 130 -4.44 1.58 27.00
N LEU A 131 -3.75 2.68 26.72
CA LEU A 131 -4.36 3.93 26.31
C LEU A 131 -5.08 3.78 24.95
N ALA A 132 -4.44 3.13 23.98
CA ALA A 132 -5.06 2.84 22.69
C ALA A 132 -6.32 1.96 22.81
N ALA A 133 -6.25 0.89 23.61
CA ALA A 133 -7.39 0.00 23.85
C ALA A 133 -8.56 0.71 24.57
N LYS A 134 -8.26 1.68 25.43
CA LYS A 134 -9.28 2.50 26.15
C LYS A 134 -10.03 3.44 25.23
N ALA A 135 -9.47 3.81 24.08
CA ALA A 135 -10.10 4.68 23.08
C ALA A 135 -11.21 3.98 22.28
N LEU A 136 -11.34 2.65 22.42
CA LEU A 136 -12.40 1.90 21.75
C LEU A 136 -13.78 2.23 22.35
N ARG A 137 -14.71 2.58 21.46
CA ARG A 137 -16.11 2.85 21.78
C ARG A 137 -17.06 2.09 20.87
N ILE A 138 -18.30 2.06 21.20
CA ILE A 138 -19.37 1.46 20.38
C ILE A 138 -19.49 2.28 19.07
N PRO A 139 -19.51 1.62 17.88
CA PRO A 139 -19.87 2.27 16.62
C PRO A 139 -21.28 2.84 16.68
N LEU A 140 -21.54 3.92 15.98
CA LEU A 140 -22.85 4.60 16.04
C LEU A 140 -23.97 3.81 15.35
N GLY A 141 -23.64 2.88 14.47
CA GLY A 141 -24.61 2.04 13.77
C GLY A 141 -25.49 2.80 12.79
N ASN A 142 -25.18 4.05 12.49
CA ASN A 142 -25.96 4.87 11.58
C ASN A 142 -25.10 5.42 10.43
N LEU A 143 -25.77 5.58 9.29
CA LEU A 143 -25.17 6.09 8.07
C LEU A 143 -25.20 7.62 8.09
N GLY A 144 -24.06 8.24 7.97
CA GLY A 144 -23.99 9.67 7.67
C GLY A 144 -24.26 9.93 6.19
N ALA A 145 -24.73 11.13 5.87
CA ALA A 145 -25.05 11.53 4.49
C ALA A 145 -23.87 11.43 3.51
N PHE A 146 -22.64 11.48 4.03
CA PHE A 146 -21.40 11.39 3.26
C PHE A 146 -20.54 10.21 3.72
N SER A 147 -21.18 9.09 4.14
CA SER A 147 -20.45 7.93 4.65
C SER A 147 -19.73 7.23 3.52
N SER A 148 -18.39 7.31 3.53
CA SER A 148 -17.48 6.58 2.66
C SER A 148 -16.29 6.12 3.50
N PRO A 149 -16.07 4.80 3.63
CA PRO A 149 -14.90 4.29 4.33
C PRO A 149 -13.61 4.67 3.59
N TYR A 150 -13.65 4.75 2.26
CA TYR A 150 -12.50 5.06 1.43
C TYR A 150 -12.03 6.51 1.61
N LEU A 151 -12.96 7.47 1.60
CA LEU A 151 -12.62 8.87 1.90
C LEU A 151 -12.07 9.04 3.32
N ALA A 152 -12.58 8.28 4.29
CA ALA A 152 -12.05 8.32 5.65
C ALA A 152 -10.63 7.75 5.74
N VAL A 153 -10.32 6.67 4.99
CA VAL A 153 -8.96 6.16 4.86
C VAL A 153 -8.05 7.22 4.23
N GLN A 154 -8.48 7.88 3.14
CA GLN A 154 -7.72 8.97 2.53
C GLN A 154 -7.44 10.11 3.50
N ASP A 155 -8.44 10.48 4.31
CA ASP A 155 -8.29 11.55 5.31
C ASP A 155 -7.29 11.14 6.40
N TRP A 156 -7.30 9.87 6.83
CA TRP A 156 -6.30 9.33 7.76
C TRP A 156 -4.89 9.34 7.17
N LEU A 157 -4.73 8.88 5.93
CA LEU A 157 -3.44 8.82 5.25
C LEU A 157 -2.77 10.19 5.06
N LYS A 158 -3.53 11.30 5.04
CA LYS A 158 -2.96 12.67 4.99
C LYS A 158 -2.15 13.03 6.23
N ARG A 159 -2.41 12.39 7.34
CA ARG A 159 -1.74 12.62 8.63
C ARG A 159 -0.85 11.46 9.05
N TRP A 160 -0.60 10.52 8.14
CA TRP A 160 0.30 9.41 8.39
C TRP A 160 1.72 9.91 8.69
N PRO A 161 2.42 9.36 9.70
CA PRO A 161 3.81 9.72 9.95
C PRO A 161 4.65 9.53 8.69
N SER A 162 5.42 10.54 8.31
CA SER A 162 6.26 10.49 7.12
C SER A 162 7.24 9.31 7.24
N SER A 163 7.14 8.35 6.34
CA SER A 163 8.08 7.24 6.29
C SER A 163 9.25 7.61 5.41
N ALA A 164 10.37 7.94 6.04
CA ALA A 164 11.65 7.97 5.32
C ALA A 164 12.18 6.54 5.01
N GLY A 165 11.30 5.52 5.05
CA GLY A 165 11.68 4.12 4.88
C GLY A 165 12.30 3.48 6.12
N ASP A 166 12.04 4.01 7.31
CA ASP A 166 12.60 3.55 8.58
C ASP A 166 11.60 2.81 9.48
N HIS A 167 10.35 2.70 9.05
CA HIS A 167 9.30 1.98 9.78
C HIS A 167 8.31 1.28 8.85
N ARG A 168 7.66 0.24 9.37
CA ARG A 168 6.54 -0.45 8.72
C ARG A 168 5.25 0.31 8.98
N SER A 169 4.33 0.27 8.02
CA SER A 169 3.07 1.00 8.08
C SER A 169 1.91 0.09 7.72
N SER A 170 0.96 -0.08 8.63
CA SER A 170 -0.24 -0.89 8.42
C SER A 170 -1.49 -0.23 8.98
N LEU A 171 -2.61 -0.38 8.28
CA LEU A 171 -3.92 0.07 8.71
C LEU A 171 -4.87 -1.13 8.70
N ILE A 172 -5.64 -1.32 9.79
CA ILE A 172 -6.75 -2.27 9.84
C ILE A 172 -8.04 -1.47 9.72
N LEU A 173 -8.79 -1.72 8.64
CA LEU A 173 -10.11 -1.15 8.41
C LEU A 173 -11.20 -2.17 8.77
N ILE A 174 -12.01 -1.88 9.78
CA ILE A 174 -13.20 -2.67 10.12
C ILE A 174 -14.41 -1.92 9.59
N SER A 175 -15.00 -2.43 8.50
CA SER A 175 -16.05 -1.70 7.75
C SER A 175 -17.01 -2.63 7.04
N SER A 176 -18.18 -2.10 6.68
CA SER A 176 -19.07 -2.75 5.72
C SER A 176 -18.56 -2.62 4.26
N GLY A 177 -17.59 -1.79 4.00
CA GLY A 177 -17.05 -1.51 2.67
C GLY A 177 -18.03 -0.78 1.74
N ILE A 178 -19.23 -0.42 2.21
CA ILE A 178 -20.24 0.25 1.39
C ILE A 178 -19.94 1.75 1.35
N ASP A 179 -19.69 2.28 0.17
CA ASP A 179 -19.64 3.73 -0.06
C ASP A 179 -21.07 4.27 -0.27
N TYR A 180 -21.66 4.82 0.79
CA TYR A 180 -22.99 5.43 0.73
C TYR A 180 -22.97 6.79 0.03
N PHE A 181 -21.85 7.47 0.01
CA PHE A 181 -21.69 8.74 -0.70
C PHE A 181 -21.82 8.54 -2.21
N ARG A 182 -21.32 7.39 -2.73
CA ARG A 182 -21.46 6.99 -4.14
C ARG A 182 -22.70 6.11 -4.40
N GLY A 183 -23.52 5.84 -3.38
CA GLY A 183 -24.73 5.03 -3.50
C GLY A 183 -24.52 3.51 -3.36
N GLY A 184 -23.30 3.02 -3.33
CA GLY A 184 -22.95 1.62 -3.07
C GLY A 184 -23.34 0.60 -4.13
N PHE A 185 -23.70 1.02 -5.34
CA PHE A 185 -24.11 0.13 -6.43
C PHE A 185 -23.13 0.08 -7.59
N ASP A 186 -22.27 1.10 -7.73
CA ASP A 186 -21.30 1.15 -8.80
C ASP A 186 -20.11 0.25 -8.47
N PRO A 187 -19.76 -0.71 -9.36
CA PRO A 187 -18.52 -1.49 -9.21
C PRO A 187 -17.27 -0.66 -9.44
N LEU A 188 -17.38 0.51 -10.09
CA LEU A 188 -16.29 1.46 -10.29
C LEU A 188 -16.40 2.55 -9.21
N ASP A 189 -15.55 2.45 -8.21
CA ASP A 189 -15.48 3.42 -7.12
C ASP A 189 -14.19 4.26 -7.22
N PRO A 190 -14.29 5.52 -7.70
CA PRO A 190 -13.12 6.38 -7.88
C PRO A 190 -12.49 6.80 -6.55
N ASP A 191 -13.25 6.76 -5.44
CA ASP A 191 -12.74 7.06 -4.12
C ASP A 191 -11.90 5.89 -3.60
N LEU A 192 -12.26 4.65 -3.96
CA LEU A 192 -11.45 3.46 -3.72
C LEU A 192 -10.12 3.52 -4.47
N ASP A 193 -10.16 3.79 -5.79
CA ASP A 193 -8.95 3.83 -6.60
C ASP A 193 -7.96 4.90 -6.10
N SER A 194 -8.45 6.10 -5.81
CA SER A 194 -7.61 7.17 -5.23
C SER A 194 -7.11 6.83 -3.81
N THR A 195 -7.84 6.00 -3.06
CA THR A 195 -7.40 5.52 -1.75
C THR A 195 -6.23 4.54 -1.89
N ILE A 196 -6.34 3.63 -2.85
CA ILE A 196 -5.27 2.67 -3.19
C ILE A 196 -4.00 3.40 -3.60
N GLU A 197 -4.10 4.32 -4.58
CA GLU A 197 -2.96 5.14 -5.02
C GLU A 197 -2.31 5.90 -3.84
N ARG A 198 -3.14 6.44 -2.95
CA ARG A 198 -2.64 7.15 -1.77
C ARG A 198 -1.92 6.22 -0.81
N ALA A 199 -2.50 5.06 -0.51
CA ALA A 199 -1.89 4.07 0.38
C ALA A 199 -0.56 3.55 -0.17
N GLN A 200 -0.50 3.25 -1.47
CA GLN A 200 0.72 2.84 -2.16
C GLN A 200 1.81 3.93 -2.10
N LYS A 201 1.43 5.19 -2.27
CA LYS A 201 2.36 6.32 -2.19
C LYS A 201 2.92 6.52 -0.77
N GLU A 202 2.10 6.35 0.25
CA GLU A 202 2.50 6.45 1.66
C GLU A 202 3.09 5.13 2.21
N ASN A 203 3.17 4.07 1.37
CA ASN A 203 3.66 2.73 1.74
C ASN A 203 2.90 2.12 2.93
N VAL A 204 1.57 2.19 2.90
CA VAL A 204 0.69 1.67 3.96
C VAL A 204 -0.06 0.44 3.45
N ASN A 205 0.15 -0.72 4.09
CA ASN A 205 -0.64 -1.92 3.84
C ASN A 205 -1.99 -1.80 4.55
N ILE A 206 -3.10 -2.08 3.83
CA ILE A 206 -4.45 -1.94 4.39
C ILE A 206 -5.11 -3.31 4.50
N TRP A 207 -5.18 -3.81 5.73
CA TRP A 207 -5.92 -5.02 6.10
C TRP A 207 -7.39 -4.67 6.28
N THR A 208 -8.30 -5.43 5.71
CA THR A 208 -9.73 -5.15 5.86
C THR A 208 -10.46 -6.30 6.53
N ILE A 209 -11.35 -5.96 7.47
CA ILE A 209 -12.26 -6.89 8.11
C ILE A 209 -13.68 -6.41 7.78
N TYR A 210 -14.41 -7.23 7.03
CA TYR A 210 -15.80 -6.96 6.76
C TYR A 210 -16.64 -7.14 8.02
N TYR A 211 -17.47 -6.14 8.33
CA TYR A 211 -18.50 -6.23 9.33
C TYR A 211 -19.79 -5.57 8.78
N PRO A 212 -20.97 -6.23 8.86
CA PRO A 212 -22.22 -5.69 8.29
C PRO A 212 -22.53 -4.30 8.80
N GLY A 213 -23.03 -3.45 7.91
CA GLY A 213 -23.53 -2.12 8.27
C GLY A 213 -24.81 -2.16 9.08
N GLY A 214 -25.07 -1.09 9.84
CA GLY A 214 -26.31 -0.89 10.58
C GLY A 214 -27.52 -0.69 9.63
N GLY A 215 -28.68 -1.22 10.04
CA GLY A 215 -29.94 -1.01 9.33
C GLY A 215 -30.16 -1.87 8.07
N HIS A 216 -31.39 -1.76 7.52
CA HIS A 216 -31.80 -2.60 6.38
C HIS A 216 -31.16 -2.24 5.06
N VAL A 217 -30.76 -0.98 4.87
CA VAL A 217 -30.14 -0.48 3.62
C VAL A 217 -28.80 -1.14 3.34
N SER A 218 -28.10 -1.58 4.40
CA SER A 218 -26.78 -2.23 4.34
C SER A 218 -26.83 -3.71 3.96
N ARG A 219 -28.02 -4.29 3.77
CA ARG A 219 -28.22 -5.75 3.61
C ARG A 219 -28.55 -6.19 2.19
N GLY A 220 -28.54 -5.28 1.21
CA GLY A 220 -28.79 -5.62 -0.19
C GLY A 220 -27.66 -6.46 -0.77
N TYR A 221 -27.98 -7.64 -1.33
CA TYR A 221 -27.04 -8.60 -1.88
C TYR A 221 -25.95 -7.96 -2.75
N PHE A 222 -26.34 -7.18 -3.76
CA PHE A 222 -25.38 -6.53 -4.67
C PHE A 222 -24.47 -5.52 -3.98
N ARG A 223 -25.00 -4.77 -3.02
CA ARG A 223 -24.17 -3.80 -2.26
C ARG A 223 -23.11 -4.52 -1.43
N VAL A 224 -23.51 -5.57 -0.71
CA VAL A 224 -22.57 -6.34 0.11
C VAL A 224 -21.54 -7.03 -0.75
N PHE A 225 -21.95 -7.64 -1.87
CA PHE A 225 -21.04 -8.27 -2.80
C PHE A 225 -19.99 -7.28 -3.36
N ASN A 226 -20.43 -6.13 -3.86
CA ASN A 226 -19.54 -5.10 -4.36
C ASN A 226 -18.64 -4.56 -3.25
N ALA A 227 -19.17 -4.34 -2.06
CA ALA A 227 -18.43 -3.83 -0.93
C ALA A 227 -17.31 -4.80 -0.50
N GLN A 228 -17.61 -6.10 -0.43
CA GLN A 228 -16.57 -7.11 -0.13
C GLN A 228 -15.52 -7.20 -1.23
N ALA A 229 -15.92 -7.12 -2.51
CA ALA A 229 -14.98 -7.06 -3.63
C ALA A 229 -14.09 -5.80 -3.56
N ASN A 230 -14.66 -4.65 -3.18
CA ASN A 230 -13.90 -3.41 -3.00
C ASN A 230 -12.94 -3.49 -1.81
N LEU A 231 -13.33 -4.09 -0.69
CA LEU A 231 -12.45 -4.33 0.44
C LEU A 231 -11.30 -5.27 0.06
N SER A 232 -11.59 -6.36 -0.68
CA SER A 232 -10.56 -7.27 -1.20
C SER A 232 -9.59 -6.55 -2.12
N LYS A 233 -10.08 -5.76 -3.07
CA LYS A 233 -9.25 -4.95 -3.96
C LYS A 233 -8.36 -3.98 -3.19
N LEU A 234 -8.91 -3.28 -2.18
CA LEU A 234 -8.14 -2.36 -1.35
C LEU A 234 -6.97 -3.06 -0.66
N SER A 235 -7.24 -4.22 -0.05
CA SER A 235 -6.19 -4.98 0.64
C SER A 235 -5.16 -5.54 -0.33
N GLU A 236 -5.58 -6.25 -1.36
CA GLU A 236 -4.69 -6.89 -2.33
C GLU A 236 -3.77 -5.87 -3.02
N GLU A 237 -4.32 -4.74 -3.48
CA GLU A 237 -3.54 -3.73 -4.18
C GLU A 237 -2.62 -2.91 -3.26
N THR A 238 -2.83 -2.96 -1.94
CA THR A 238 -1.94 -2.35 -0.96
C THR A 238 -1.01 -3.35 -0.26
N GLY A 239 -1.01 -4.62 -0.68
CA GLY A 239 -0.11 -5.66 -0.15
C GLY A 239 -0.55 -6.25 1.20
N ALA A 240 -1.85 -6.42 1.38
CA ALA A 240 -2.48 -7.03 2.56
C ALA A 240 -3.61 -7.99 2.16
N GLU A 241 -4.39 -8.47 3.13
CA GLU A 241 -5.50 -9.37 2.92
C GLU A 241 -6.82 -8.84 3.50
N SER A 242 -7.94 -9.35 2.97
CA SER A 242 -9.30 -8.99 3.37
C SER A 242 -9.99 -10.20 4.01
N TYR A 243 -10.64 -9.95 5.15
CA TYR A 243 -11.29 -10.99 5.96
C TYR A 243 -12.79 -10.79 5.99
N TYR A 244 -13.55 -11.81 5.58
CA TYR A 244 -15.00 -11.84 5.66
C TYR A 244 -15.55 -13.26 5.73
N LEU A 245 -16.70 -13.43 6.40
CA LEU A 245 -17.42 -14.69 6.48
C LEU A 245 -18.78 -14.52 5.79
N SER A 246 -18.81 -14.78 4.47
CA SER A 246 -20.04 -14.59 3.68
C SER A 246 -20.63 -13.17 3.88
N PHE A 247 -21.97 -13.05 3.99
CA PHE A 247 -22.67 -11.80 4.25
C PHE A 247 -23.00 -11.59 5.73
N ASP A 248 -22.66 -12.57 6.55
CA ASP A 248 -22.98 -12.56 7.96
C ASP A 248 -21.89 -11.85 8.78
N ARG A 249 -22.28 -11.47 10.00
CA ARG A 249 -21.32 -10.99 10.97
C ARG A 249 -20.51 -12.16 11.53
N PRO A 250 -19.21 -11.97 11.76
CA PRO A 250 -18.40 -12.98 12.41
C PRO A 250 -18.87 -13.19 13.87
N VAL A 251 -18.84 -14.43 14.33
CA VAL A 251 -19.14 -14.78 15.71
C VAL A 251 -18.07 -14.25 16.66
N THR A 252 -16.82 -14.21 16.22
CA THR A 252 -15.65 -13.65 16.91
C THR A 252 -14.69 -13.05 15.89
N LEU A 253 -14.00 -11.99 16.25
CA LEU A 253 -12.94 -11.38 15.45
C LEU A 253 -11.56 -11.97 15.76
N ARG A 254 -11.42 -12.78 16.81
CA ARG A 254 -10.14 -13.32 17.26
C ARG A 254 -9.35 -14.03 16.16
N PRO A 255 -9.92 -14.95 15.34
CA PRO A 255 -9.16 -15.63 14.30
C PRO A 255 -8.55 -14.67 13.28
N TYR A 256 -9.26 -13.60 12.91
CA TYR A 256 -8.77 -12.59 11.96
C TYR A 256 -7.61 -11.79 12.56
N PHE A 257 -7.71 -11.41 13.83
CA PHE A 257 -6.64 -10.71 14.52
C PHE A 257 -5.41 -11.60 14.73
N ASP A 258 -5.59 -12.89 15.00
CA ASP A 258 -4.48 -13.84 15.13
C ASP A 258 -3.73 -13.99 13.81
N GLU A 259 -4.45 -14.04 12.68
CA GLU A 259 -3.85 -14.13 11.34
C GLU A 259 -3.16 -12.81 10.95
N ILE A 260 -3.81 -11.66 11.15
CA ILE A 260 -3.19 -10.34 10.95
C ILE A 260 -1.92 -10.23 11.81
N GLN A 261 -1.95 -10.66 13.09
CA GLN A 261 -0.77 -10.63 13.95
C GLN A 261 0.37 -11.48 13.38
N GLN A 262 0.06 -12.67 12.86
CA GLN A 262 1.05 -13.52 12.21
C GLN A 262 1.65 -12.79 10.98
N HIS A 263 0.85 -12.12 10.18
CA HIS A 263 1.32 -11.35 9.03
C HIS A 263 2.19 -10.16 9.46
N LEU A 264 1.76 -9.38 10.43
CA LEU A 264 2.52 -8.23 10.96
C LEU A 264 3.88 -8.66 11.54
N ASN A 265 3.96 -9.85 12.15
CA ASN A 265 5.20 -10.41 12.67
C ASN A 265 6.16 -10.86 11.54
N ASN A 266 5.67 -11.06 10.33
CA ASN A 266 6.45 -11.49 9.16
C ASN A 266 6.57 -10.37 8.10
N GLN A 267 6.43 -9.12 8.52
CA GLN A 267 6.67 -7.96 7.67
C GLN A 267 8.15 -7.56 7.65
N TYR A 268 8.61 -7.19 6.48
CA TYR A 268 9.95 -6.69 6.20
C TYR A 268 9.89 -5.33 5.53
N LEU A 269 10.91 -4.51 5.71
CA LEU A 269 11.18 -3.34 4.88
C LEU A 269 12.15 -3.75 3.78
N LEU A 270 11.68 -3.68 2.55
CA LEU A 270 12.44 -3.91 1.34
C LEU A 270 12.83 -2.56 0.73
N THR A 271 14.12 -2.34 0.49
CA THR A 271 14.59 -1.21 -0.32
C THR A 271 15.28 -1.72 -1.58
N PHE A 272 14.96 -1.14 -2.70
CA PHE A 272 15.57 -1.49 -3.99
C PHE A 272 15.89 -0.24 -4.81
N ALA A 273 16.85 -0.38 -5.73
CA ALA A 273 17.23 0.68 -6.66
C ALA A 273 16.19 0.77 -7.79
N GLY A 274 15.16 1.58 -7.60
CA GLY A 274 14.11 1.82 -8.58
C GLY A 274 14.56 2.74 -9.72
N ARG A 275 13.89 2.66 -10.85
CA ARG A 275 14.09 3.62 -11.93
C ARG A 275 13.49 4.97 -11.54
N SER A 276 13.99 6.02 -12.16
CA SER A 276 13.42 7.36 -11.94
C SER A 276 11.96 7.44 -12.40
N GLY A 277 11.11 8.02 -11.57
CA GLY A 277 9.70 8.34 -11.91
C GLY A 277 9.55 9.50 -12.87
N GLY A 278 10.64 10.01 -13.47
CA GLY A 278 10.63 11.18 -14.35
C GLY A 278 10.38 12.48 -13.56
N LYS A 279 9.87 13.53 -14.23
CA LYS A 279 9.71 14.87 -13.62
C LYS A 279 8.67 14.96 -12.51
N LYS A 280 7.67 14.05 -12.49
CA LYS A 280 6.53 14.13 -11.55
C LYS A 280 6.43 12.93 -10.60
N GLY A 281 7.29 11.93 -10.77
CA GLY A 281 7.08 10.61 -10.20
C GLY A 281 6.04 9.82 -11.00
N LYS A 282 6.01 8.52 -10.82
CA LYS A 282 5.03 7.63 -11.44
C LYS A 282 4.79 6.40 -10.59
N PHE A 283 3.63 5.77 -10.77
CA PHE A 283 3.40 4.42 -10.29
C PHE A 283 3.99 3.41 -11.28
N GLU A 284 4.58 2.35 -10.76
CA GLU A 284 5.16 1.28 -11.54
C GLU A 284 4.84 -0.06 -10.89
N ARG A 285 4.52 -1.06 -11.70
CA ARG A 285 4.28 -2.41 -11.22
C ARG A 285 5.58 -3.06 -10.78
N VAL A 286 5.60 -3.49 -9.53
CA VAL A 286 6.74 -4.19 -8.95
C VAL A 286 6.29 -5.58 -8.50
N ARG A 287 7.11 -6.57 -8.82
CA ARG A 287 6.91 -7.94 -8.38
C ARG A 287 8.08 -8.37 -7.50
N VAL A 288 7.77 -8.79 -6.29
CA VAL A 288 8.74 -9.35 -5.34
C VAL A 288 8.53 -10.86 -5.26
N THR A 289 9.60 -11.62 -5.37
CA THR A 289 9.55 -13.09 -5.34
C THR A 289 10.70 -13.66 -4.52
N THR A 290 10.55 -14.93 -4.12
CA THR A 290 11.61 -15.69 -3.46
C THR A 290 11.70 -17.10 -4.07
N GLU A 291 12.87 -17.72 -3.95
CA GLU A 291 13.08 -19.13 -4.31
C GLU A 291 12.83 -20.08 -3.14
N ILE A 292 12.50 -19.56 -1.95
CA ILE A 292 12.17 -20.38 -0.79
C ILE A 292 10.85 -21.12 -1.06
N PRO A 293 10.83 -22.44 -1.00
CA PRO A 293 9.63 -23.21 -1.30
C PRO A 293 8.47 -22.89 -0.36
N ASN A 294 7.26 -22.80 -0.92
CA ASN A 294 6.00 -22.53 -0.18
C ASN A 294 5.97 -21.17 0.56
N VAL A 295 6.81 -20.22 0.17
CA VAL A 295 6.77 -18.84 0.65
C VAL A 295 6.36 -17.94 -0.52
N GLU A 296 5.46 -17.04 -0.23
CA GLU A 296 4.99 -15.98 -1.14
C GLU A 296 5.08 -14.63 -0.43
N PHE A 297 5.10 -13.54 -1.18
CA PHE A 297 5.09 -12.20 -0.64
C PHE A 297 3.79 -11.48 -0.98
N LEU A 298 3.13 -10.92 0.05
CA LEU A 298 2.12 -9.89 -0.15
C LEU A 298 2.86 -8.55 -0.32
N THR A 299 2.60 -7.91 -1.43
CA THR A 299 3.21 -6.63 -1.80
C THR A 299 2.19 -5.74 -2.48
N PRO A 300 2.32 -4.41 -2.39
CA PRO A 300 1.51 -3.53 -3.21
C PRO A 300 1.61 -3.89 -4.70
N SER A 301 0.50 -3.77 -5.42
CA SER A 301 0.47 -4.05 -6.87
C SER A 301 1.30 -3.05 -7.67
N GLU A 302 1.37 -1.82 -7.18
CA GLU A 302 2.15 -0.73 -7.75
C GLU A 302 2.91 0.03 -6.65
N VAL A 303 4.04 0.61 -7.00
CA VAL A 303 4.89 1.38 -6.11
C VAL A 303 5.15 2.75 -6.73
N PHE A 304 5.09 3.79 -5.90
CA PHE A 304 5.39 5.14 -6.37
C PHE A 304 6.89 5.36 -6.49
N LEU A 305 7.36 5.57 -7.70
CA LEU A 305 8.73 5.97 -7.99
C LEU A 305 8.83 7.50 -7.89
N PRO A 306 9.69 8.05 -7.01
CA PRO A 306 9.79 9.50 -6.81
C PRO A 306 10.31 10.20 -8.06
N PRO A 307 10.11 11.53 -8.16
CA PRO A 307 10.70 12.33 -9.23
C PRO A 307 12.22 12.20 -9.28
N SER A 308 12.79 12.28 -10.48
CA SER A 308 14.25 12.43 -10.62
C SER A 308 14.71 13.75 -9.97
N GLN A 309 15.67 13.64 -9.08
CA GLN A 309 16.35 14.80 -8.49
C GLN A 309 17.28 15.47 -9.50
#